data_d9e158e4cf4c5da8c80a997966933818
#
_entry.id   d9e158e4cf4c5da8c80a997966933818
#
_cell.length_a   1.000
_cell.length_b   1.000
_cell.length_c   1.000
_cell.angle_alpha   90.00
_cell.angle_beta   90.00
_cell.angle_gamma   90.00
#
_symmetry.space_group_name_H-M   'P 1'
#
loop_
_entity.id
_entity.type
_entity.pdbx_description
1 polymer ?
#
loop_
_entity_poly.entity_id
_entity_poly.type
_entity_poly.pdbx_seq_one_letter_code
_entity_poly.pdbx_strand_id
1 'polypeptide(L)'
;VQHTDRNSYYGAQQNPDAYGKTKDLTWVVGGMYVGNFEKVLFSPATFTAGMEYQNNSLHDIMLGYHRDMKQDVRIAGGFVQNEWKMNRFILLAGFRVDSHNLIDNPIFSPRVNLLYKPTDKFQARLTWSTGFRAPQAYDEDLHVTAVGGEGVLIKLADGLKPEHSNSFSGSVDWTANIGHWQTNLLLEAFYTGLDDVFVLEKIGQDEQGNTVKERRNGNGARVYGVNLDGKLAHGRDVALQVGFTVQRSRYTKYENWSEDENVEPTKFMPRTPDYYGYFTLTSAPFKNFDMSVSGVYTGRMHVPHLAPDFSVIPENYEYSYIRKDELVHTPDFFDLNLKLNYTFVLNDHIKLQLNGGVQNLFNAFQKDLDKGGFRDSGYFYGPTQPRTYFIGVKITN
;
A
#
# COMPACT_ATOMS: atom_id res chain seq x y z
N VAL A 1 11.06 6.10 -18.36
CA VAL A 1 10.09 5.45 -19.26
C VAL A 1 9.87 4.03 -18.79
N GLN A 2 8.62 3.62 -18.65
CA GLN A 2 8.22 2.24 -18.36
C GLN A 2 7.26 1.78 -19.43
N HIS A 3 7.50 0.58 -19.97
CA HIS A 3 6.60 -0.08 -20.90
C HIS A 3 6.27 -1.47 -20.37
N THR A 4 4.97 -1.79 -20.34
CA THR A 4 4.46 -3.11 -19.94
C THR A 4 3.60 -3.67 -21.07
N ASP A 5 3.90 -4.89 -21.50
CA ASP A 5 3.03 -5.70 -22.36
C ASP A 5 2.71 -6.99 -21.58
N ARG A 6 1.45 -7.14 -21.20
CA ARG A 6 1.00 -8.24 -20.36
C ARG A 6 -0.11 -9.03 -21.05
N ASN A 7 0.07 -10.34 -21.13
CA ASN A 7 -1.00 -11.28 -21.43
C ASN A 7 -1.51 -11.85 -20.12
N SER A 8 -2.81 -11.85 -19.93
CA SER A 8 -3.50 -12.28 -18.71
C SER A 8 -4.59 -13.29 -19.02
N TYR A 9 -4.93 -14.08 -18.02
CA TYR A 9 -6.04 -15.02 -18.07
C TYR A 9 -6.84 -14.90 -16.77
N TYR A 10 -8.12 -14.52 -16.90
CA TYR A 10 -9.02 -14.28 -15.77
C TYR A 10 -10.23 -15.23 -15.79
N GLY A 11 -10.00 -16.49 -16.10
CA GLY A 11 -11.06 -17.47 -16.21
C GLY A 11 -10.75 -18.77 -15.49
N ALA A 12 -11.70 -19.71 -15.59
CA ALA A 12 -11.56 -21.08 -15.13
C ALA A 12 -11.71 -22.05 -16.31
N GLN A 13 -11.25 -23.28 -16.17
CA GLN A 13 -11.46 -24.38 -17.11
C GLN A 13 -11.01 -24.08 -18.56
N GLN A 14 -9.93 -23.31 -18.72
CA GLN A 14 -9.38 -22.93 -20.03
C GLN A 14 -10.37 -22.18 -20.93
N ASN A 15 -11.26 -21.38 -20.34
CA ASN A 15 -12.21 -20.56 -21.11
C ASN A 15 -11.44 -19.65 -22.09
N PRO A 16 -11.62 -19.79 -23.41
CA PRO A 16 -10.91 -18.99 -24.41
C PRO A 16 -11.24 -17.50 -24.33
N ASP A 17 -12.43 -17.16 -23.82
CA ASP A 17 -12.89 -15.77 -23.70
C ASP A 17 -12.24 -15.02 -22.53
N ALA A 18 -11.59 -15.73 -21.61
CA ALA A 18 -10.98 -15.16 -20.42
C ALA A 18 -9.56 -14.58 -20.64
N TYR A 19 -9.04 -14.63 -21.86
CA TYR A 19 -7.74 -14.05 -22.19
C TYR A 19 -7.82 -12.54 -22.38
N GLY A 20 -6.90 -11.83 -21.77
CA GLY A 20 -6.76 -10.40 -21.88
C GLY A 20 -5.35 -9.99 -22.28
N LYS A 21 -5.25 -8.81 -22.86
CA LYS A 21 -3.97 -8.16 -23.20
C LYS A 21 -3.98 -6.73 -22.72
N THR A 22 -2.97 -6.37 -21.92
CA THR A 22 -2.76 -5.02 -21.42
C THR A 22 -1.47 -4.46 -21.97
N LYS A 23 -1.52 -3.28 -22.57
CA LYS A 23 -0.35 -2.47 -22.91
C LYS A 23 -0.38 -1.20 -22.09
N ASP A 24 0.69 -0.89 -21.43
CA ASP A 24 0.86 0.32 -20.63
C ASP A 24 2.20 0.98 -20.94
N LEU A 25 2.15 2.26 -21.28
CA LEU A 25 3.31 3.10 -21.50
C LEU A 25 3.26 4.30 -20.58
N THR A 26 4.17 4.35 -19.63
CA THR A 26 4.34 5.50 -18.75
C THR A 26 5.68 6.17 -19.02
N TRP A 27 5.70 7.48 -19.17
CA TRP A 27 6.92 8.26 -19.19
C TRP A 27 6.78 9.51 -18.32
N VAL A 28 7.87 9.86 -17.67
CA VAL A 28 7.98 11.01 -16.78
C VAL A 28 9.22 11.80 -17.17
N VAL A 29 9.04 13.11 -17.28
CA VAL A 29 10.14 14.05 -17.48
C VAL A 29 10.03 15.14 -16.43
N GLY A 30 11.11 15.43 -15.74
CA GLY A 30 11.15 16.46 -14.72
C GLY A 30 12.50 17.14 -14.62
N GLY A 31 12.47 18.34 -14.09
CA GLY A 31 13.64 19.12 -13.75
C GLY A 31 13.49 19.78 -12.38
N MET A 32 14.60 19.85 -11.64
CA MET A 32 14.62 20.42 -10.30
C MET A 32 15.84 21.30 -10.12
N TYR A 33 15.62 22.45 -9.50
CA TYR A 33 16.65 23.37 -9.04
C TYR A 33 16.74 23.35 -7.52
N VAL A 34 17.94 23.29 -6.98
CA VAL A 34 18.22 23.43 -5.54
C VAL A 34 19.27 24.51 -5.35
N GLY A 35 18.94 25.52 -4.59
CA GLY A 35 19.83 26.63 -4.26
C GLY A 35 19.98 26.81 -2.75
N ASN A 36 21.22 26.99 -2.29
CA ASN A 36 21.50 27.36 -0.91
C ASN A 36 21.79 28.86 -0.84
N PHE A 37 21.11 29.53 0.07
CA PHE A 37 21.20 30.98 0.27
C PHE A 37 21.62 31.25 1.72
N GLU A 38 22.54 32.21 1.89
CA GLU A 38 23.00 32.63 3.22
C GLU A 38 21.86 33.24 4.04
N LYS A 39 20.90 33.86 3.39
CA LYS A 39 19.72 34.44 4.04
C LYS A 39 18.54 34.55 3.06
N VAL A 40 17.41 33.96 3.46
CA VAL A 40 16.09 34.18 2.85
C VAL A 40 15.14 34.59 3.95
N LEU A 41 14.59 35.79 3.92
CA LEU A 41 13.77 36.43 4.96
C LEU A 41 14.55 36.60 6.27
N PHE A 42 14.66 35.56 7.09
CA PHE A 42 15.16 35.66 8.47
C PHE A 42 16.35 34.74 8.78
N SER A 43 16.64 33.74 7.95
CA SER A 43 17.71 32.76 8.22
C SER A 43 18.33 32.20 6.94
N PRO A 44 19.47 31.46 7.04
CA PRO A 44 19.97 30.64 5.95
C PRO A 44 18.88 29.67 5.47
N ALA A 45 18.83 29.44 4.17
CA ALA A 45 17.78 28.63 3.60
C ALA A 45 18.22 27.81 2.39
N THR A 46 17.57 26.69 2.19
CA THR A 46 17.66 25.88 0.99
C THR A 46 16.34 26.02 0.22
N PHE A 47 16.40 26.65 -0.94
CA PHE A 47 15.26 26.80 -1.85
C PHE A 47 15.27 25.64 -2.84
N THR A 48 14.11 25.04 -3.07
CA THR A 48 13.92 24.00 -4.09
C THR A 48 12.70 24.34 -4.93
N ALA A 49 12.85 24.31 -6.25
CA ALA A 49 11.74 24.43 -7.20
C ALA A 49 11.88 23.37 -8.28
N GLY A 50 10.77 22.83 -8.75
CA GLY A 50 10.79 21.82 -9.79
C GLY A 50 9.51 21.79 -10.59
N MET A 51 9.62 21.19 -11.77
CA MET A 51 8.51 20.88 -12.68
C MET A 51 8.60 19.41 -13.08
N GLU A 52 7.44 18.81 -13.29
CA GLU A 52 7.33 17.42 -13.74
C GLU A 52 6.15 17.29 -14.69
N TYR A 53 6.34 16.51 -15.74
CA TYR A 53 5.28 16.09 -16.63
C TYR A 53 5.27 14.58 -16.72
N GLN A 54 4.10 13.99 -16.48
CA GLN A 54 3.85 12.55 -16.59
C GLN A 54 2.78 12.30 -17.64
N ASN A 55 3.00 11.26 -18.44
CA ASN A 55 1.98 10.70 -19.32
C ASN A 55 1.93 9.18 -19.10
N ASN A 56 0.72 8.66 -18.90
CA ASN A 56 0.44 7.24 -18.88
C ASN A 56 -0.64 6.94 -19.91
N SER A 57 -0.34 6.05 -20.85
CA SER A 57 -1.26 5.57 -21.87
C SER A 57 -1.44 4.07 -21.71
N LEU A 58 -2.68 3.68 -21.40
CA LEU A 58 -3.04 2.31 -21.12
C LEU A 58 -4.12 1.83 -22.10
N HIS A 59 -3.94 0.62 -22.62
CA HIS A 59 -4.92 -0.07 -23.43
C HIS A 59 -5.08 -1.50 -22.91
N ASP A 60 -6.26 -1.80 -22.38
CA ASP A 60 -6.62 -3.11 -21.82
C ASP A 60 -7.76 -3.73 -22.60
N ILE A 61 -7.50 -4.91 -23.16
CA ILE A 61 -8.43 -5.63 -24.05
C ILE A 61 -8.73 -7.00 -23.47
N MET A 62 -10.01 -7.33 -23.41
CA MET A 62 -10.52 -8.65 -23.07
C MET A 62 -11.78 -8.90 -23.88
N LEU A 63 -11.60 -9.29 -25.14
CA LEU A 63 -12.68 -9.31 -26.13
C LEU A 63 -13.78 -10.31 -25.81
N GLY A 64 -13.46 -11.43 -25.13
CA GLY A 64 -14.46 -12.40 -24.71
C GLY A 64 -15.46 -11.84 -23.70
N TYR A 65 -15.09 -10.77 -22.98
CA TYR A 65 -15.99 -10.02 -22.08
C TYR A 65 -16.39 -8.66 -22.66
N HIS A 66 -16.20 -8.46 -23.98
CA HIS A 66 -16.49 -7.21 -24.68
C HIS A 66 -15.82 -5.98 -24.06
N ARG A 67 -14.65 -6.17 -23.43
CA ARG A 67 -13.88 -5.12 -22.78
C ARG A 67 -12.75 -4.66 -23.69
N ASP A 68 -12.84 -3.41 -24.12
CA ASP A 68 -11.78 -2.67 -24.82
C ASP A 68 -11.69 -1.29 -24.17
N MET A 69 -10.71 -1.09 -23.29
CA MET A 69 -10.59 0.13 -22.51
C MET A 69 -9.28 0.84 -22.80
N LYS A 70 -9.39 2.13 -23.10
CA LYS A 70 -8.26 3.03 -23.28
C LYS A 70 -8.33 4.14 -22.25
N GLN A 71 -7.19 4.39 -21.60
CA GLN A 71 -7.05 5.47 -20.63
C GLN A 71 -5.76 6.21 -20.85
N ASP A 72 -5.87 7.54 -21.06
CA ASP A 72 -4.74 8.45 -21.14
C ASP A 72 -4.77 9.40 -19.94
N VAL A 73 -3.74 9.35 -19.12
CA VAL A 73 -3.55 10.21 -17.96
C VAL A 73 -2.35 11.12 -18.20
N ARG A 74 -2.57 12.42 -18.11
CA ARG A 74 -1.53 13.46 -18.27
C ARG A 74 -1.55 14.38 -17.08
N ILE A 75 -0.39 14.52 -16.45
CA ILE A 75 -0.22 15.37 -15.27
C ILE A 75 0.95 16.31 -15.52
N ALA A 76 0.71 17.62 -15.41
CA ALA A 76 1.74 18.62 -15.39
C ALA A 76 1.76 19.26 -14.00
N GLY A 77 2.86 19.15 -13.28
CA GLY A 77 3.02 19.66 -11.94
C GLY A 77 4.22 20.56 -11.77
N GLY A 78 4.06 21.60 -10.94
CA GLY A 78 5.16 22.44 -10.50
C GLY A 78 5.13 22.61 -8.99
N PHE A 79 6.29 22.70 -8.36
CA PHE A 79 6.37 22.91 -6.92
C PHE A 79 7.48 23.87 -6.55
N VAL A 80 7.28 24.54 -5.44
CA VAL A 80 8.30 25.33 -4.77
C VAL A 80 8.26 25.05 -3.29
N GLN A 81 9.44 25.03 -2.66
CA GLN A 81 9.57 24.94 -1.22
C GLN A 81 10.82 25.67 -0.74
N ASN A 82 10.79 26.09 0.49
CA ASN A 82 11.94 26.66 1.16
C ASN A 82 12.11 26.01 2.53
N GLU A 83 13.35 25.68 2.86
CA GLU A 83 13.75 25.16 4.17
C GLU A 83 14.62 26.19 4.86
N TRP A 84 14.14 26.81 5.96
CA TRP A 84 14.86 27.75 6.78
C TRP A 84 15.56 27.04 7.94
N LYS A 85 16.86 27.24 8.07
CA LYS A 85 17.70 26.64 9.09
C LYS A 85 18.02 27.66 10.17
N MET A 86 17.39 27.47 11.31
CA MET A 86 17.63 28.25 12.52
C MET A 86 18.29 27.34 13.56
N ASN A 87 19.08 27.88 14.46
CA ASN A 87 19.91 27.10 15.43
C ASN A 87 19.34 25.70 15.81
N ARG A 88 18.15 25.67 16.45
CA ARG A 88 17.51 24.44 16.91
C ARG A 88 16.23 24.10 16.15
N PHE A 89 15.82 24.95 15.24
CA PHE A 89 14.60 24.78 14.45
C PHE A 89 14.92 24.74 12.97
N ILE A 90 14.22 23.86 12.26
CA ILE A 90 14.20 23.86 10.80
C ILE A 90 12.73 23.93 10.39
N LEU A 91 12.39 24.97 9.63
CA LEU A 91 11.06 25.15 9.06
C LEU A 91 11.13 24.90 7.57
N LEU A 92 10.31 23.97 7.08
CA LEU A 92 10.08 23.79 5.66
C LEU A 92 8.64 24.17 5.35
N ALA A 93 8.45 25.03 4.36
CA ALA A 93 7.13 25.32 3.82
C ALA A 93 7.20 25.33 2.29
N GLY A 94 6.17 24.84 1.66
CA GLY A 94 6.09 24.77 0.21
C GLY A 94 4.70 24.38 -0.27
N PHE A 95 4.54 24.41 -1.56
CA PHE A 95 3.33 23.94 -2.22
C PHE A 95 3.64 23.36 -3.60
N ARG A 96 2.72 22.53 -4.07
CA ARG A 96 2.68 21.99 -5.41
C ARG A 96 1.35 22.35 -6.06
N VAL A 97 1.40 22.61 -7.36
CA VAL A 97 0.21 22.81 -8.20
C VAL A 97 0.28 21.77 -9.31
N ASP A 98 -0.80 20.99 -9.46
CA ASP A 98 -0.93 19.97 -10.49
C ASP A 98 -2.12 20.27 -11.40
N SER A 99 -1.91 20.15 -12.70
CA SER A 99 -2.95 20.12 -13.72
C SER A 99 -3.07 18.68 -14.22
N HIS A 100 -4.27 18.13 -14.15
CA HIS A 100 -4.57 16.75 -14.51
C HIS A 100 -5.67 16.74 -15.57
N ASN A 101 -5.50 15.96 -16.66
CA ASN A 101 -6.46 16.00 -17.77
C ASN A 101 -7.87 15.44 -17.44
N LEU A 102 -8.02 14.73 -16.31
CA LEU A 102 -9.32 14.22 -15.82
C LEU A 102 -9.92 15.09 -14.71
N ILE A 103 -9.37 16.27 -14.47
CA ILE A 103 -9.80 17.19 -13.41
C ILE A 103 -9.83 18.61 -13.99
N ASP A 104 -10.98 19.28 -13.89
CA ASP A 104 -11.20 20.59 -14.51
C ASP A 104 -10.33 21.70 -13.92
N ASN A 105 -10.08 21.67 -12.60
CA ASN A 105 -9.35 22.72 -11.90
C ASN A 105 -7.97 22.24 -11.44
N PRO A 106 -6.95 23.11 -11.50
CA PRO A 106 -5.65 22.80 -10.92
C PRO A 106 -5.77 22.50 -9.42
N ILE A 107 -4.99 21.53 -8.97
CA ILE A 107 -4.98 21.08 -7.58
C ILE A 107 -3.80 21.74 -6.86
N PHE A 108 -4.09 22.36 -5.73
CA PHE A 108 -3.10 23.00 -4.87
C PHE A 108 -2.83 22.16 -3.64
N SER A 109 -1.57 21.76 -3.45
CA SER A 109 -1.11 20.86 -2.38
C SER A 109 -0.03 21.54 -1.53
N PRO A 110 -0.40 22.28 -0.47
CA PRO A 110 0.53 22.87 0.47
C PRO A 110 1.09 21.83 1.46
N ARG A 111 2.30 22.14 1.98
CA ARG A 111 2.91 21.39 3.08
C ARG A 111 3.75 22.30 3.98
N VAL A 112 3.75 21.97 5.27
CA VAL A 112 4.58 22.61 6.28
C VAL A 112 5.17 21.54 7.19
N ASN A 113 6.46 21.66 7.49
CA ASN A 113 7.15 20.80 8.42
C ASN A 113 8.00 21.65 9.36
N LEU A 114 7.84 21.45 10.66
CA LEU A 114 8.64 22.09 11.70
C LEU A 114 9.43 21.00 12.43
N LEU A 115 10.74 21.07 12.38
CA LEU A 115 11.64 20.25 13.14
C LEU A 115 12.27 21.06 14.28
N TYR A 116 12.20 20.53 15.48
CA TYR A 116 12.89 21.04 16.68
C TYR A 116 13.98 20.06 17.12
N LYS A 117 15.22 20.48 17.11
CA LYS A 117 16.39 19.68 17.44
C LYS A 117 17.18 20.35 18.58
N PRO A 118 16.75 20.23 19.84
CA PRO A 118 17.42 20.85 20.96
C PRO A 118 18.81 20.28 21.25
N THR A 119 19.02 18.98 20.92
CA THR A 119 20.29 18.27 21.06
C THR A 119 20.49 17.32 19.88
N ASP A 120 21.70 16.77 19.73
CA ASP A 120 21.97 15.76 18.70
C ASP A 120 21.30 14.40 18.99
N LYS A 121 20.78 14.22 20.21
CA LYS A 121 20.16 12.98 20.66
C LYS A 121 18.62 13.01 20.63
N PHE A 122 18.05 14.18 20.47
CA PHE A 122 16.59 14.35 20.53
C PHE A 122 16.11 15.30 19.43
N GLN A 123 15.07 14.90 18.73
CA GLN A 123 14.34 15.76 17.80
C GLN A 123 12.84 15.53 17.91
N ALA A 124 12.10 16.59 17.68
CA ALA A 124 10.63 16.57 17.56
C ALA A 124 10.22 17.17 16.23
N ARG A 125 9.23 16.62 15.59
CA ARG A 125 8.73 17.07 14.29
C ARG A 125 7.23 17.20 14.29
N LEU A 126 6.73 18.27 13.67
CA LEU A 126 5.32 18.48 13.36
C LEU A 126 5.20 18.64 11.84
N THR A 127 4.28 17.94 11.24
CA THR A 127 4.04 17.98 9.79
C THR A 127 2.56 18.20 9.51
N TRP A 128 2.28 19.05 8.56
CA TRP A 128 0.99 19.17 7.90
C TRP A 128 1.19 19.12 6.39
N SER A 129 0.36 18.35 5.70
CA SER A 129 0.37 18.25 4.25
C SER A 129 -1.01 17.88 3.72
N THR A 130 -1.25 18.27 2.48
CA THR A 130 -2.41 17.83 1.72
C THR A 130 -1.99 16.98 0.53
N GLY A 131 -2.90 16.16 0.03
CA GLY A 131 -2.70 15.34 -1.15
C GLY A 131 -4.02 15.09 -1.87
N PHE A 132 -3.94 14.47 -3.04
CA PHE A 132 -5.12 14.11 -3.83
C PHE A 132 -4.93 12.78 -4.55
N ARG A 133 -6.04 12.16 -4.95
CA ARG A 133 -6.10 11.06 -5.91
C ARG A 133 -7.06 11.43 -7.03
N ALA A 134 -6.58 11.34 -8.27
CA ALA A 134 -7.40 11.66 -9.44
C ALA A 134 -8.39 10.52 -9.76
N PRO A 135 -9.56 10.85 -10.35
CA PRO A 135 -10.50 9.85 -10.80
C PRO A 135 -9.94 9.13 -12.04
N GLN A 136 -9.74 7.83 -11.93
CA GLN A 136 -9.29 6.98 -13.03
C GLN A 136 -10.22 5.77 -13.14
N ALA A 137 -10.57 5.38 -14.36
CA ALA A 137 -11.35 4.17 -14.57
C ALA A 137 -10.48 2.93 -14.37
N TYR A 138 -9.22 2.97 -14.83
CA TYR A 138 -8.28 1.88 -14.65
C TYR A 138 -7.37 2.15 -13.46
N ASP A 139 -7.54 1.39 -12.41
CA ASP A 139 -6.65 1.26 -11.27
C ASP A 139 -6.72 -0.18 -10.71
N GLU A 140 -6.32 -0.37 -9.48
CA GLU A 140 -6.30 -1.67 -8.81
C GLU A 140 -7.67 -2.36 -8.68
N ASP A 141 -8.78 -1.61 -8.83
CA ASP A 141 -10.14 -2.16 -8.72
C ASP A 141 -10.61 -2.85 -10.01
N LEU A 142 -9.82 -2.82 -11.08
CA LEU A 142 -10.15 -3.46 -12.36
C LEU A 142 -9.86 -4.95 -12.38
N HIS A 143 -10.08 -5.63 -11.28
CA HIS A 143 -10.01 -7.07 -11.26
C HIS A 143 -11.34 -7.68 -11.70
N VAL A 144 -11.24 -8.71 -12.54
CA VAL A 144 -12.34 -9.64 -12.75
C VAL A 144 -12.54 -10.34 -11.41
N THR A 145 -13.61 -9.99 -10.70
CA THR A 145 -13.83 -10.46 -9.32
C THR A 145 -14.38 -11.90 -9.28
N ALA A 146 -14.91 -12.42 -10.38
CA ALA A 146 -15.47 -13.76 -10.42
C ALA A 146 -14.57 -14.75 -11.15
N VAL A 147 -14.34 -15.90 -10.55
CA VAL A 147 -13.60 -17.01 -11.18
C VAL A 147 -14.35 -17.63 -12.36
N GLY A 148 -15.64 -17.37 -12.48
CA GLY A 148 -16.50 -17.81 -13.57
C GLY A 148 -16.44 -16.97 -14.84
N GLY A 149 -15.76 -15.82 -14.80
CA GLY A 149 -15.58 -14.97 -15.98
C GLY A 149 -16.66 -13.90 -16.17
N GLU A 150 -17.25 -13.38 -15.11
CA GLU A 150 -18.05 -12.17 -15.22
C GLU A 150 -17.16 -10.96 -15.50
N GLY A 151 -17.46 -10.26 -16.61
CA GLY A 151 -16.85 -8.97 -16.92
C GLY A 151 -17.40 -7.89 -15.99
N VAL A 152 -16.51 -7.15 -15.33
CA VAL A 152 -16.88 -5.93 -14.60
C VAL A 152 -16.38 -4.73 -15.39
N LEU A 153 -17.32 -3.87 -15.80
CA LEU A 153 -17.04 -2.61 -16.48
C LEU A 153 -17.17 -1.47 -15.48
N ILE A 154 -16.13 -0.65 -15.37
CA ILE A 154 -16.16 0.53 -14.50
C ILE A 154 -16.34 1.78 -15.34
N LYS A 155 -17.36 2.56 -15.03
CA LYS A 155 -17.59 3.90 -15.57
C LYS A 155 -17.30 4.95 -14.52
N LEU A 156 -16.91 6.13 -14.94
CA LEU A 156 -16.76 7.28 -14.06
C LEU A 156 -18.08 8.05 -14.05
N ALA A 157 -18.53 8.46 -12.87
CA ALA A 157 -19.72 9.32 -12.73
C ALA A 157 -19.45 10.70 -13.32
N ASP A 158 -20.50 11.33 -13.84
CA ASP A 158 -20.41 12.71 -14.28
C ASP A 158 -20.08 13.64 -13.10
N GLY A 159 -19.14 14.55 -13.29
CA GLY A 159 -18.72 15.49 -12.25
C GLY A 159 -17.94 14.88 -11.09
N LEU A 160 -17.32 13.72 -11.29
CA LEU A 160 -16.48 13.05 -10.30
C LEU A 160 -15.31 13.94 -9.87
N LYS A 161 -15.23 14.22 -8.57
CA LYS A 161 -14.18 15.04 -7.96
C LYS A 161 -12.98 14.18 -7.58
N PRO A 162 -11.77 14.75 -7.54
CA PRO A 162 -10.64 14.05 -6.93
C PRO A 162 -10.88 13.82 -5.44
N GLU A 163 -10.35 12.72 -4.91
CA GLU A 163 -10.23 12.55 -3.46
C GLU A 163 -9.19 13.52 -2.92
N HIS A 164 -9.46 14.10 -1.76
CA HIS A 164 -8.54 14.99 -1.05
C HIS A 164 -8.14 14.42 0.30
N SER A 165 -6.88 14.61 0.67
CA SER A 165 -6.38 14.27 1.99
C SER A 165 -5.83 15.48 2.73
N ASN A 166 -6.09 15.54 4.04
CA ASN A 166 -5.48 16.43 5.01
C ASN A 166 -4.78 15.58 6.06
N SER A 167 -3.45 15.66 6.15
CA SER A 167 -2.65 14.86 7.05
C SER A 167 -1.89 15.72 8.04
N PHE A 168 -1.95 15.32 9.31
CA PHE A 168 -1.18 15.88 10.41
C PHE A 168 -0.39 14.78 11.07
N SER A 169 0.89 14.99 11.35
CA SER A 169 1.66 14.10 12.19
C SER A 169 2.58 14.87 13.14
N GLY A 170 2.80 14.25 14.30
CA GLY A 170 3.76 14.73 15.28
C GLY A 170 4.62 13.57 15.76
N SER A 171 5.94 13.72 15.74
CA SER A 171 6.86 12.68 16.16
C SER A 171 7.93 13.20 17.08
N VAL A 172 8.41 12.31 17.94
CA VAL A 172 9.63 12.48 18.73
C VAL A 172 10.59 11.34 18.44
N ASP A 173 11.84 11.65 18.25
CA ASP A 173 12.92 10.72 17.97
C ASP A 173 14.03 10.93 18.98
N TRP A 174 14.40 9.87 19.67
CA TRP A 174 15.45 9.86 20.65
C TRP A 174 16.50 8.82 20.30
N THR A 175 17.76 9.27 20.26
CA THR A 175 18.93 8.42 20.00
C THR A 175 19.89 8.51 21.16
N ALA A 176 20.36 7.38 21.68
CA ALA A 176 21.31 7.34 22.75
C ALA A 176 22.30 6.17 22.61
N ASN A 177 23.48 6.35 23.22
CA ASN A 177 24.40 5.25 23.51
C ASN A 177 24.32 4.96 25.01
N ILE A 178 23.93 3.73 25.35
CA ILE A 178 23.81 3.25 26.74
C ILE A 178 24.87 2.14 26.92
N GLY A 179 26.03 2.50 27.47
CA GLY A 179 27.19 1.62 27.46
C GLY A 179 27.64 1.30 26.04
N HIS A 180 27.66 0.02 25.67
CA HIS A 180 28.00 -0.45 24.31
C HIS A 180 26.80 -0.57 23.37
N TRP A 181 25.61 -0.23 23.84
CA TRP A 181 24.38 -0.31 23.07
C TRP A 181 24.06 1.02 22.39
N GLN A 182 23.77 0.97 21.11
CA GLN A 182 23.20 2.07 20.35
C GLN A 182 21.68 1.90 20.31
N THR A 183 20.95 2.94 20.68
CA THR A 183 19.49 2.91 20.80
C THR A 183 18.89 4.06 20.01
N ASN A 184 17.82 3.79 19.28
CA ASN A 184 16.95 4.80 18.69
C ASN A 184 15.50 4.43 18.99
N LEU A 185 14.70 5.41 19.40
CA LEU A 185 13.28 5.28 19.68
C LEU A 185 12.53 6.41 18.99
N LEU A 186 11.58 6.06 18.11
CA LEU A 186 10.68 6.98 17.43
C LEU A 186 9.25 6.69 17.89
N LEU A 187 8.57 7.73 18.34
CA LEU A 187 7.13 7.73 18.59
C LEU A 187 6.49 8.77 17.69
N GLU A 188 5.47 8.38 16.93
CA GLU A 188 4.71 9.25 16.04
C GLU A 188 3.22 9.09 16.30
N ALA A 189 2.49 10.20 16.40
CA ALA A 189 1.05 10.23 16.31
C ALA A 189 0.65 10.85 14.96
N PHE A 190 -0.35 10.28 14.30
CA PHE A 190 -0.82 10.75 13.01
C PHE A 190 -2.34 10.82 12.92
N TYR A 191 -2.81 11.70 12.05
CA TYR A 191 -4.22 11.84 11.68
C TYR A 191 -4.30 12.20 10.20
N THR A 192 -5.10 11.46 9.42
CA THR A 192 -5.40 11.75 8.02
C THR A 192 -6.91 11.76 7.83
N GLY A 193 -7.44 12.90 7.40
CA GLY A 193 -8.79 13.02 6.88
C GLY A 193 -8.80 12.83 5.37
N LEU A 194 -9.70 11.99 4.87
CA LEU A 194 -9.98 11.79 3.46
C LEU A 194 -11.37 12.33 3.17
N ASP A 195 -11.51 13.12 2.14
CA ASP A 195 -12.78 13.68 1.68
C ASP A 195 -13.00 13.30 0.22
N ASP A 196 -14.27 13.16 -0.20
CA ASP A 196 -14.67 12.73 -1.54
C ASP A 196 -14.11 11.34 -1.94
N VAL A 197 -14.01 10.39 -0.99
CA VAL A 197 -13.45 9.04 -1.20
C VAL A 197 -14.20 8.31 -2.30
N PHE A 198 -13.47 7.65 -3.20
CA PHE A 198 -14.12 6.88 -4.27
C PHE A 198 -14.77 5.62 -3.76
N VAL A 199 -16.01 5.42 -4.20
CA VAL A 199 -16.77 4.20 -4.01
C VAL A 199 -17.22 3.65 -5.36
N LEU A 200 -17.39 2.33 -5.42
CA LEU A 200 -17.96 1.65 -6.60
C LEU A 200 -19.36 1.20 -6.27
N GLU A 201 -20.31 1.59 -7.11
CA GLU A 201 -21.70 1.18 -6.99
C GLU A 201 -22.15 0.49 -8.27
N LYS A 202 -22.86 -0.63 -8.14
CA LYS A 202 -23.45 -1.32 -9.27
C LYS A 202 -24.62 -0.51 -9.81
N ILE A 203 -24.57 -0.18 -11.11
CA ILE A 203 -25.62 0.58 -11.79
C ILE A 203 -26.44 -0.29 -12.75
N GLY A 204 -26.05 -1.55 -12.96
CA GLY A 204 -26.78 -2.48 -13.81
C GLY A 204 -25.89 -3.48 -14.53
N GLN A 205 -26.37 -3.95 -15.66
CA GLN A 205 -25.66 -4.80 -16.61
C GLN A 205 -25.69 -4.16 -17.99
N ASP A 206 -24.68 -4.46 -18.81
CA ASP A 206 -24.66 -4.08 -20.20
C ASP A 206 -25.51 -5.06 -21.05
N GLU A 207 -25.60 -4.82 -22.39
CA GLU A 207 -26.36 -5.67 -23.32
C GLU A 207 -25.80 -7.11 -23.42
N GLN A 208 -24.57 -7.33 -22.97
CA GLN A 208 -23.85 -8.61 -22.95
C GLN A 208 -23.94 -9.33 -21.60
N GLY A 209 -24.61 -8.71 -20.62
CA GLY A 209 -24.76 -9.26 -19.28
C GLY A 209 -23.58 -8.99 -18.34
N ASN A 210 -22.58 -8.18 -18.74
CA ASN A 210 -21.48 -7.80 -17.86
C ASN A 210 -21.97 -6.83 -16.77
N THR A 211 -21.52 -7.00 -15.55
CA THR A 211 -21.83 -6.06 -14.46
C THR A 211 -21.20 -4.69 -14.72
N VAL A 212 -22.01 -3.63 -14.70
CA VAL A 212 -21.54 -2.25 -14.83
C VAL A 212 -21.57 -1.60 -13.46
N LYS A 213 -20.38 -1.13 -13.03
CA LYS A 213 -20.20 -0.34 -11.81
C LYS A 213 -19.84 1.10 -12.15
N GLU A 214 -20.33 2.02 -11.35
CA GLU A 214 -19.98 3.43 -11.45
C GLU A 214 -19.07 3.83 -10.29
N ARG A 215 -17.95 4.46 -10.62
CA ARG A 215 -17.09 5.10 -9.63
C ARG A 215 -17.61 6.50 -9.36
N ARG A 216 -17.93 6.78 -8.11
CA ARG A 216 -18.41 8.07 -7.65
C ARG A 216 -17.80 8.47 -6.32
N ASN A 217 -17.96 9.73 -5.92
CA ASN A 217 -17.55 10.17 -4.60
C ASN A 217 -18.55 9.67 -3.55
N GLY A 218 -18.04 8.96 -2.56
CA GLY A 218 -18.74 8.57 -1.35
C GLY A 218 -18.46 9.53 -0.20
N ASN A 219 -18.71 9.05 1.01
CA ASN A 219 -18.41 9.80 2.21
C ASN A 219 -16.90 9.77 2.52
N GLY A 220 -16.43 10.76 3.28
CA GLY A 220 -15.03 10.79 3.69
C GLY A 220 -14.66 9.68 4.67
N ALA A 221 -13.36 9.53 4.90
CA ALA A 221 -12.80 8.60 5.87
C ALA A 221 -11.81 9.30 6.80
N ARG A 222 -11.53 8.69 7.94
CA ARG A 222 -10.56 9.17 8.93
C ARG A 222 -9.67 8.02 9.34
N VAL A 223 -8.35 8.25 9.26
CA VAL A 223 -7.34 7.32 9.71
C VAL A 223 -6.46 8.02 10.71
N TYR A 224 -6.33 7.48 11.92
CA TYR A 224 -5.50 8.07 12.96
C TYR A 224 -4.92 6.98 13.86
N GLY A 225 -3.76 7.27 14.42
CA GLY A 225 -3.07 6.28 15.22
C GLY A 225 -1.74 6.74 15.76
N VAL A 226 -1.02 5.76 16.29
CA VAL A 226 0.32 5.92 16.86
C VAL A 226 1.24 4.85 16.30
N ASN A 227 2.42 5.26 15.88
CA ASN A 227 3.53 4.40 15.48
C ASN A 227 4.61 4.44 16.57
N LEU A 228 5.14 3.28 16.91
CA LEU A 228 6.33 3.11 17.75
C LEU A 228 7.38 2.34 16.95
N ASP A 229 8.55 2.92 16.77
CA ASP A 229 9.71 2.26 16.19
C ASP A 229 10.87 2.28 17.18
N GLY A 230 11.50 1.12 17.36
CA GLY A 230 12.66 0.96 18.24
C GLY A 230 13.80 0.23 17.53
N LYS A 231 15.01 0.73 17.71
CA LYS A 231 16.23 0.08 17.24
C LYS A 231 17.22 -0.04 18.39
N LEU A 232 17.81 -1.21 18.55
CA LEU A 232 18.81 -1.50 19.55
C LEU A 232 19.93 -2.30 18.89
N ALA A 233 21.17 -1.85 19.00
CA ALA A 233 22.31 -2.54 18.41
C ALA A 233 23.51 -2.59 19.39
N HIS A 234 24.19 -3.72 19.42
CA HIS A 234 25.45 -3.93 20.15
C HIS A 234 26.54 -4.24 19.12
N GLY A 235 27.30 -3.21 18.75
CA GLY A 235 28.34 -3.33 17.73
C GLY A 235 27.79 -3.90 16.42
N ARG A 236 28.42 -4.98 15.93
CA ARG A 236 27.96 -5.76 14.77
C ARG A 236 27.35 -7.10 15.16
N ASP A 237 27.37 -7.43 16.44
CA ASP A 237 27.05 -8.78 16.93
C ASP A 237 25.54 -9.01 17.03
N VAL A 238 24.80 -7.99 17.44
CA VAL A 238 23.34 -8.07 17.60
C VAL A 238 22.69 -6.74 17.22
N ALA A 239 21.63 -6.81 16.43
CA ALA A 239 20.75 -5.67 16.19
C ALA A 239 19.28 -6.13 16.20
N LEU A 240 18.46 -5.41 16.94
CA LEU A 240 17.01 -5.60 17.01
C LEU A 240 16.33 -4.34 16.50
N GLN A 241 15.41 -4.51 15.58
CA GLN A 241 14.46 -3.47 15.16
C GLN A 241 13.04 -3.98 15.44
N VAL A 242 12.21 -3.13 16.01
CA VAL A 242 10.78 -3.40 16.23
C VAL A 242 9.97 -2.20 15.78
N GLY A 243 8.83 -2.46 15.18
CA GLY A 243 7.84 -1.45 14.84
C GLY A 243 6.45 -1.93 15.21
N PHE A 244 5.63 -1.06 15.75
CA PHE A 244 4.27 -1.36 16.12
C PHE A 244 3.35 -0.17 15.86
N THR A 245 2.19 -0.44 15.23
CA THR A 245 1.17 0.56 14.93
C THR A 245 -0.14 0.18 15.59
N VAL A 246 -0.76 1.17 16.22
CA VAL A 246 -2.15 1.11 16.64
C VAL A 246 -2.90 2.22 15.91
N GLN A 247 -3.94 1.86 15.18
CA GLN A 247 -4.70 2.81 14.38
C GLN A 247 -6.21 2.56 14.41
N ARG A 248 -6.95 3.54 13.94
CA ARG A 248 -8.36 3.43 13.62
C ARG A 248 -8.60 3.97 12.21
N SER A 249 -9.23 3.16 11.37
CA SER A 249 -9.63 3.50 10.00
C SER A 249 -11.13 3.38 9.87
N ARG A 250 -11.82 4.52 9.69
CA ARG A 250 -13.29 4.55 9.72
C ARG A 250 -13.84 5.52 8.67
N TYR A 251 -14.89 5.11 8.00
CA TYR A 251 -15.73 6.03 7.24
C TYR A 251 -16.43 7.05 8.17
N THR A 252 -16.63 8.25 7.70
CA THR A 252 -17.33 9.30 8.47
C THR A 252 -18.81 9.00 8.65
N LYS A 253 -19.41 8.34 7.66
CA LYS A 253 -20.77 7.83 7.68
C LYS A 253 -20.78 6.33 7.38
N TYR A 254 -21.92 5.70 7.50
CA TYR A 254 -22.09 4.31 7.08
C TYR A 254 -21.99 4.21 5.56
N GLU A 255 -21.23 3.22 5.07
CA GLU A 255 -21.04 2.90 3.67
C GLU A 255 -21.52 1.48 3.37
N ASN A 256 -22.15 1.30 2.24
CA ASN A 256 -22.53 -0.02 1.74
C ASN A 256 -21.27 -0.73 1.24
N TRP A 257 -21.06 -1.93 1.72
CA TRP A 257 -19.92 -2.78 1.33
C TRP A 257 -20.36 -4.02 0.56
N SER A 258 -21.67 -4.28 0.50
CA SER A 258 -22.34 -5.38 -0.19
C SER A 258 -23.41 -4.81 -1.13
N GLU A 259 -23.74 -5.58 -2.19
CA GLU A 259 -24.84 -5.30 -3.11
C GLU A 259 -26.20 -5.85 -2.58
N ASP A 260 -26.17 -6.68 -1.52
CA ASP A 260 -27.39 -7.18 -0.86
C ASP A 260 -27.97 -6.11 0.07
N GLU A 261 -29.15 -5.59 -0.25
CA GLU A 261 -29.87 -4.57 0.51
C GLU A 261 -30.23 -5.02 1.96
N ASN A 262 -30.19 -6.33 2.22
CA ASN A 262 -30.44 -6.88 3.57
C ASN A 262 -29.17 -6.91 4.43
N VAL A 263 -28.05 -6.44 3.93
CA VAL A 263 -26.79 -6.36 4.66
C VAL A 263 -26.59 -4.97 5.22
N GLU A 264 -26.34 -4.88 6.51
CA GLU A 264 -26.13 -3.59 7.18
C GLU A 264 -24.86 -2.89 6.67
N PRO A 265 -24.95 -1.58 6.40
CA PRO A 265 -23.78 -0.79 6.03
C PRO A 265 -22.83 -0.65 7.22
N THR A 266 -21.56 -0.37 6.93
CA THR A 266 -20.50 -0.32 7.94
C THR A 266 -19.75 1.01 7.96
N LYS A 267 -19.15 1.35 9.11
CA LYS A 267 -18.12 2.41 9.21
C LYS A 267 -16.70 1.86 9.19
N PHE A 268 -16.52 0.55 9.24
CA PHE A 268 -15.20 -0.04 9.16
C PHE A 268 -14.67 0.04 7.72
N MET A 269 -13.45 0.51 7.56
CA MET A 269 -12.75 0.36 6.29
C MET A 269 -12.26 -1.09 6.18
N PRO A 270 -12.72 -1.84 5.15
CA PRO A 270 -12.30 -3.23 4.99
C PRO A 270 -10.78 -3.36 4.80
N ARG A 271 -10.24 -4.52 5.18
CA ARG A 271 -8.83 -4.91 5.00
C ARG A 271 -7.81 -3.98 5.67
N THR A 272 -8.24 -3.27 6.71
CA THR A 272 -7.38 -2.39 7.50
C THR A 272 -7.32 -2.86 8.94
N PRO A 273 -6.21 -3.49 9.39
CA PRO A 273 -6.08 -3.93 10.77
C PRO A 273 -5.95 -2.72 11.71
N ASP A 274 -6.56 -2.80 12.90
CA ASP A 274 -6.47 -1.75 13.92
C ASP A 274 -5.09 -1.74 14.62
N TYR A 275 -4.33 -2.85 14.55
CA TYR A 275 -2.97 -2.96 15.10
C TYR A 275 -2.15 -3.98 14.29
N TYR A 276 -0.90 -3.65 14.07
CA TYR A 276 0.07 -4.50 13.39
C TYR A 276 1.49 -4.10 13.76
N GLY A 277 2.43 -4.98 13.50
CA GLY A 277 3.82 -4.69 13.83
C GLY A 277 4.78 -5.69 13.21
N TYR A 278 6.04 -5.39 13.38
CA TYR A 278 7.12 -6.25 12.91
C TYR A 278 8.31 -6.21 13.86
N PHE A 279 9.14 -7.21 13.77
CA PHE A 279 10.49 -7.15 14.33
C PHE A 279 11.49 -7.81 13.38
N THR A 280 12.73 -7.39 13.52
CA THR A 280 13.88 -8.04 12.87
C THR A 280 15.02 -8.09 13.87
N LEU A 281 15.45 -9.28 14.19
CA LEU A 281 16.64 -9.56 14.99
C LEU A 281 17.73 -10.10 14.06
N THR A 282 18.86 -9.43 14.01
CA THR A 282 20.08 -9.94 13.36
C THR A 282 21.15 -10.21 14.39
N SER A 283 21.87 -11.29 14.21
CA SER A 283 22.98 -11.63 15.11
C SER A 283 24.12 -12.29 14.34
N ALA A 284 25.35 -11.93 14.70
CA ALA A 284 26.58 -12.53 14.20
C ALA A 284 27.38 -13.09 15.39
N PRO A 285 26.91 -14.20 16.03
CA PRO A 285 27.47 -14.70 17.29
C PRO A 285 28.90 -15.25 17.16
N PHE A 286 29.33 -15.58 15.94
CA PHE A 286 30.69 -16.02 15.66
C PHE A 286 31.14 -15.63 14.26
N LYS A 287 32.46 -15.71 14.06
CA LYS A 287 33.09 -15.31 12.80
C LYS A 287 32.46 -16.04 11.61
N ASN A 288 32.17 -15.29 10.55
CA ASN A 288 31.64 -15.77 9.27
C ASN A 288 30.23 -16.36 9.34
N PHE A 289 29.54 -16.30 10.46
CA PHE A 289 28.16 -16.74 10.60
C PHE A 289 27.28 -15.57 11.01
N ASP A 290 26.17 -15.40 10.33
CA ASP A 290 25.11 -14.48 10.72
C ASP A 290 23.73 -15.10 10.54
N MET A 291 22.82 -14.68 11.37
CA MET A 291 21.44 -15.11 11.36
C MET A 291 20.49 -13.92 11.42
N SER A 292 19.33 -14.08 10.83
CA SER A 292 18.23 -13.11 10.92
C SER A 292 16.94 -13.84 11.23
N VAL A 293 16.22 -13.32 12.24
CA VAL A 293 14.86 -13.73 12.56
C VAL A 293 13.98 -12.51 12.35
N SER A 294 12.96 -12.62 11.54
CA SER A 294 11.99 -11.55 11.34
C SER A 294 10.57 -12.04 11.52
N GLY A 295 9.74 -11.22 12.12
CA GLY A 295 8.33 -11.53 12.31
C GLY A 295 7.46 -10.36 11.91
N VAL A 296 6.30 -10.67 11.34
CA VAL A 296 5.22 -9.73 11.05
C VAL A 296 3.96 -10.19 11.77
N TYR A 297 3.41 -9.30 12.56
CA TYR A 297 2.14 -9.49 13.23
C TYR A 297 1.08 -8.63 12.57
N THR A 298 -0.01 -9.23 12.15
CA THR A 298 -1.18 -8.56 11.59
C THR A 298 -2.38 -8.86 12.47
N GLY A 299 -2.94 -7.85 13.09
CA GLY A 299 -4.13 -7.95 13.92
C GLY A 299 -5.39 -8.20 13.09
N ARG A 300 -6.48 -8.39 13.77
CA ARG A 300 -7.79 -8.62 13.19
C ARG A 300 -8.24 -7.44 12.35
N MET A 301 -8.96 -7.74 11.27
CA MET A 301 -9.55 -6.76 10.38
C MET A 301 -10.89 -7.27 9.85
N HIS A 302 -11.68 -6.37 9.30
CA HIS A 302 -12.94 -6.72 8.64
C HIS A 302 -12.68 -6.99 7.16
N VAL A 303 -13.16 -8.12 6.65
CA VAL A 303 -13.02 -8.52 5.25
C VAL A 303 -14.40 -8.91 4.72
N PRO A 304 -14.86 -8.32 3.62
CA PRO A 304 -16.06 -8.77 2.93
C PRO A 304 -15.91 -10.22 2.46
N HIS A 305 -16.93 -11.01 2.66
CA HIS A 305 -17.11 -12.35 2.11
C HIS A 305 -18.46 -12.36 1.41
N LEU A 306 -18.46 -12.46 0.08
CA LEU A 306 -19.64 -12.32 -0.76
C LEU A 306 -20.21 -13.70 -1.09
N ALA A 307 -21.52 -13.84 -0.94
CA ALA A 307 -22.25 -15.04 -1.35
C ALA A 307 -22.34 -15.10 -2.89
N PRO A 308 -22.16 -16.26 -3.50
CA PRO A 308 -22.33 -16.41 -4.92
C PRO A 308 -23.82 -16.34 -5.34
N ASP A 309 -24.07 -16.09 -6.60
CA ASP A 309 -25.40 -16.24 -7.16
C ASP A 309 -25.79 -17.73 -7.22
N PHE A 310 -26.69 -18.15 -6.34
CA PHE A 310 -27.16 -19.52 -6.27
C PHE A 310 -28.00 -19.97 -7.45
N SER A 311 -28.48 -19.05 -8.28
CA SER A 311 -29.27 -19.39 -9.48
C SER A 311 -28.43 -20.07 -10.57
N VAL A 312 -27.10 -19.84 -10.56
CA VAL A 312 -26.17 -20.39 -11.55
C VAL A 312 -25.40 -21.62 -11.02
N ILE A 313 -25.55 -21.96 -9.74
CA ILE A 313 -24.86 -23.12 -9.13
C ILE A 313 -25.69 -24.39 -9.35
N PRO A 314 -25.11 -25.46 -9.93
CA PRO A 314 -25.80 -26.74 -10.04
C PRO A 314 -26.23 -27.31 -8.68
N GLU A 315 -27.42 -27.92 -8.60
CA GLU A 315 -27.97 -28.47 -7.33
C GLU A 315 -27.04 -29.48 -6.63
N ASN A 316 -26.26 -30.24 -7.40
CA ASN A 316 -25.32 -31.26 -6.89
C ASN A 316 -23.87 -30.79 -6.87
N TYR A 317 -23.64 -29.47 -6.73
CA TYR A 317 -22.27 -28.96 -6.69
C TYR A 317 -21.54 -29.39 -5.41
N GLU A 318 -20.28 -29.82 -5.54
CA GLU A 318 -19.49 -30.44 -4.47
C GLU A 318 -19.21 -29.50 -3.29
N TYR A 319 -19.09 -28.19 -3.55
CA TYR A 319 -18.72 -27.18 -2.54
C TYR A 319 -19.94 -26.42 -2.04
N SER A 320 -19.92 -26.11 -0.75
CA SER A 320 -20.93 -25.26 -0.12
C SER A 320 -20.38 -23.85 0.08
N TYR A 321 -21.25 -22.87 -0.05
CA TYR A 321 -20.93 -21.45 0.12
C TYR A 321 -21.84 -20.80 1.16
N ILE A 322 -21.40 -19.62 1.68
CA ILE A 322 -22.26 -18.78 2.50
C ILE A 322 -23.52 -18.37 1.72
N ARG A 323 -24.63 -18.21 2.42
CA ARG A 323 -25.94 -17.89 1.80
C ARG A 323 -26.25 -16.41 1.76
N LYS A 324 -25.47 -15.59 2.47
CA LYS A 324 -25.62 -14.14 2.60
C LYS A 324 -24.23 -13.53 2.74
N ASP A 325 -24.06 -12.33 2.21
CA ASP A 325 -22.83 -11.58 2.38
C ASP A 325 -22.52 -11.34 3.86
N GLU A 326 -21.28 -11.57 4.26
CA GLU A 326 -20.81 -11.44 5.63
C GLU A 326 -19.57 -10.54 5.72
N LEU A 327 -19.56 -9.64 6.71
CA LEU A 327 -18.37 -8.87 7.05
C LEU A 327 -17.58 -9.63 8.10
N VAL A 328 -16.68 -10.50 7.64
CA VAL A 328 -15.91 -11.41 8.49
C VAL A 328 -14.87 -10.63 9.29
N HIS A 329 -14.76 -10.93 10.59
CA HIS A 329 -13.69 -10.46 11.45
C HIS A 329 -12.58 -11.50 11.49
N THR A 330 -11.46 -11.24 10.80
CA THR A 330 -10.37 -12.21 10.62
C THR A 330 -9.69 -12.59 11.95
N PRO A 331 -9.04 -13.75 12.04
CA PRO A 331 -8.07 -14.00 13.10
C PRO A 331 -6.82 -13.12 12.97
N ASP A 332 -6.00 -13.12 14.02
CA ASP A 332 -4.66 -12.54 13.98
C ASP A 332 -3.70 -13.45 13.21
N PHE A 333 -2.68 -12.86 12.58
CA PHE A 333 -1.62 -13.59 11.90
C PHE A 333 -0.26 -13.23 12.46
N PHE A 334 0.59 -14.22 12.56
CA PHE A 334 1.99 -14.03 12.88
C PHE A 334 2.85 -14.83 11.88
N ASP A 335 3.54 -14.12 11.01
CA ASP A 335 4.48 -14.67 10.04
C ASP A 335 5.90 -14.54 10.59
N LEU A 336 6.55 -15.68 10.84
CA LEU A 336 7.92 -15.74 11.36
C LEU A 336 8.84 -16.35 10.31
N ASN A 337 9.98 -15.68 10.09
CA ASN A 337 10.99 -16.07 9.12
C ASN A 337 12.35 -16.23 9.79
N LEU A 338 13.11 -17.22 9.36
CA LEU A 338 14.48 -17.48 9.79
C LEU A 338 15.39 -17.56 8.57
N LYS A 339 16.51 -16.85 8.63
CA LYS A 339 17.59 -16.94 7.64
C LYS A 339 18.93 -17.14 8.34
N LEU A 340 19.73 -18.06 7.84
CA LEU A 340 21.07 -18.37 8.30
C LEU A 340 22.05 -18.17 7.14
N ASN A 341 23.19 -17.59 7.40
CA ASN A 341 24.26 -17.38 6.43
C ASN A 341 25.58 -17.85 7.01
N TYR A 342 26.38 -18.53 6.20
CA TYR A 342 27.75 -18.85 6.54
C TYR A 342 28.67 -18.49 5.38
N THR A 343 29.75 -17.74 5.66
CA THR A 343 30.68 -17.23 4.66
C THR A 343 32.02 -17.97 4.75
N PHE A 344 32.37 -18.69 3.69
CA PHE A 344 33.68 -19.28 3.51
C PHE A 344 34.59 -18.27 2.83
N VAL A 345 35.72 -17.95 3.44
CA VAL A 345 36.79 -17.15 2.84
C VAL A 345 37.71 -18.13 2.08
N LEU A 346 37.57 -18.19 0.75
CA LEU A 346 38.36 -19.12 -0.06
C LEU A 346 39.78 -18.59 -0.31
N ASN A 347 39.90 -17.28 -0.53
CA ASN A 347 41.16 -16.54 -0.59
C ASN A 347 40.89 -15.04 -0.36
N ASP A 348 41.91 -14.19 -0.53
CA ASP A 348 41.81 -12.73 -0.29
C ASP A 348 40.84 -12.02 -1.24
N HIS A 349 40.47 -12.65 -2.35
CA HIS A 349 39.60 -12.06 -3.38
C HIS A 349 38.26 -12.77 -3.54
N ILE A 350 38.10 -13.98 -2.99
CA ILE A 350 36.88 -14.76 -3.21
C ILE A 350 36.27 -15.22 -1.90
N LYS A 351 35.02 -14.85 -1.68
CA LYS A 351 34.20 -15.34 -0.57
C LYS A 351 33.00 -16.09 -1.13
N LEU A 352 32.72 -17.24 -0.57
CA LEU A 352 31.54 -18.06 -0.85
C LEU A 352 30.61 -18.02 0.35
N GLN A 353 29.42 -17.46 0.19
CA GLN A 353 28.39 -17.47 1.22
C GLN A 353 27.31 -18.48 0.89
N LEU A 354 27.10 -19.43 1.77
CA LEU A 354 25.91 -20.28 1.78
C LEU A 354 24.83 -19.61 2.62
N ASN A 355 23.63 -19.55 2.10
CA ASN A 355 22.49 -19.05 2.83
C ASN A 355 21.33 -20.03 2.72
N GLY A 356 20.52 -20.10 3.76
CA GLY A 356 19.33 -20.93 3.78
C GLY A 356 18.37 -20.47 4.89
N GLY A 357 17.14 -20.90 4.78
CA GLY A 357 16.16 -20.47 5.76
C GLY A 357 14.76 -21.03 5.53
N VAL A 358 13.85 -20.52 6.34
CA VAL A 358 12.44 -20.85 6.32
C VAL A 358 11.64 -19.57 6.37
N GLN A 359 10.74 -19.40 5.42
CA GLN A 359 9.72 -18.37 5.44
C GLN A 359 8.41 -18.95 5.96
N ASN A 360 7.65 -18.12 6.66
CA ASN A 360 6.38 -18.51 7.29
C ASN A 360 6.53 -19.82 8.12
N LEU A 361 7.44 -19.79 9.10
CA LEU A 361 7.81 -20.96 9.93
C LEU A 361 6.59 -21.64 10.56
N PHE A 362 5.58 -20.88 10.96
CA PHE A 362 4.36 -21.40 11.57
C PHE A 362 3.30 -21.85 10.57
N ASN A 363 3.56 -21.68 9.26
CA ASN A 363 2.59 -21.96 8.20
C ASN A 363 1.25 -21.25 8.44
N ALA A 364 1.33 -19.97 8.82
CA ALA A 364 0.18 -19.13 9.10
C ALA A 364 -0.44 -18.67 7.77
N PHE A 365 -1.68 -19.06 7.50
CA PHE A 365 -2.45 -18.61 6.34
C PHE A 365 -3.96 -18.75 6.62
N GLN A 366 -4.76 -18.21 5.75
CA GLN A 366 -6.21 -18.31 5.81
C GLN A 366 -6.66 -19.78 5.74
N LYS A 367 -7.50 -20.21 6.69
CA LYS A 367 -7.98 -21.59 6.78
C LYS A 367 -9.34 -21.82 6.15
N ASP A 368 -10.13 -20.77 6.07
CA ASP A 368 -11.51 -20.70 5.60
C ASP A 368 -11.64 -20.15 4.17
N LEU A 369 -10.57 -20.30 3.37
CA LEU A 369 -10.57 -19.91 1.96
C LEU A 369 -11.62 -20.70 1.19
N ASP A 370 -12.50 -20.03 0.48
CA ASP A 370 -13.47 -20.63 -0.41
C ASP A 370 -12.81 -21.47 -1.49
N LYS A 371 -13.50 -22.55 -1.88
CA LYS A 371 -13.05 -23.50 -2.91
C LYS A 371 -14.08 -23.62 -4.02
N GLY A 372 -13.65 -24.14 -5.17
CA GLY A 372 -14.55 -24.38 -6.30
C GLY A 372 -14.69 -23.20 -7.25
N GLY A 373 -15.55 -23.37 -8.26
CA GLY A 373 -15.70 -22.45 -9.35
C GLY A 373 -16.51 -21.19 -9.04
N PHE A 374 -17.35 -21.24 -8.01
CA PHE A 374 -18.22 -20.15 -7.59
C PHE A 374 -17.77 -19.48 -6.29
N ARG A 375 -16.51 -19.70 -5.89
CA ARG A 375 -15.93 -19.08 -4.70
C ARG A 375 -15.85 -17.56 -4.82
N ASP A 376 -15.96 -16.85 -3.72
CA ASP A 376 -15.57 -15.45 -3.66
C ASP A 376 -14.05 -15.33 -3.79
N SER A 377 -13.59 -14.94 -4.98
CA SER A 377 -12.17 -14.71 -5.25
C SER A 377 -11.60 -13.48 -4.51
N GLY A 378 -12.48 -12.60 -4.04
CA GLY A 378 -12.15 -11.46 -3.20
C GLY A 378 -11.98 -11.82 -1.74
N TYR A 379 -12.50 -12.97 -1.26
CA TYR A 379 -12.37 -13.40 0.13
C TYR A 379 -10.99 -14.00 0.40
N PHE A 380 -10.01 -13.12 0.48
CA PHE A 380 -8.62 -13.48 0.67
C PHE A 380 -7.95 -12.56 1.69
N TYR A 381 -7.23 -13.12 2.67
CA TYR A 381 -6.54 -12.38 3.73
C TYR A 381 -5.39 -13.19 4.35
N GLY A 382 -4.47 -12.51 5.06
CA GLY A 382 -3.33 -13.12 5.73
C GLY A 382 -2.13 -13.36 4.81
N PRO A 383 -1.12 -14.10 5.27
CA PRO A 383 0.07 -14.42 4.49
C PRO A 383 -0.26 -15.19 3.21
N THR A 384 0.34 -14.77 2.10
CA THR A 384 0.05 -15.33 0.77
C THR A 384 0.88 -16.58 0.45
N GLN A 385 1.99 -16.77 1.15
CA GLN A 385 2.90 -17.89 0.91
C GLN A 385 2.84 -18.91 2.05
N PRO A 386 2.74 -20.21 1.75
CA PRO A 386 2.88 -21.23 2.75
C PRO A 386 4.31 -21.28 3.28
N ARG A 387 4.56 -22.13 4.28
CA ARG A 387 5.93 -22.40 4.74
C ARG A 387 6.80 -22.78 3.56
N THR A 388 7.85 -22.02 3.34
CA THR A 388 8.77 -22.18 2.22
C THR A 388 10.20 -22.30 2.72
N TYR A 389 10.91 -23.33 2.25
CA TYR A 389 12.32 -23.54 2.53
C TYR A 389 13.14 -23.03 1.35
N PHE A 390 14.26 -22.37 1.61
CA PHE A 390 15.14 -21.92 0.55
C PHE A 390 16.61 -22.18 0.90
N ILE A 391 17.41 -22.38 -0.13
CA ILE A 391 18.86 -22.43 -0.07
C ILE A 391 19.43 -21.59 -1.21
N GLY A 392 20.53 -20.92 -0.97
CA GLY A 392 21.19 -20.10 -1.99
C GLY A 392 22.70 -20.03 -1.77
N VAL A 393 23.38 -19.65 -2.83
CA VAL A 393 24.83 -19.44 -2.86
C VAL A 393 25.11 -18.05 -3.41
N LYS A 394 26.01 -17.32 -2.75
CA LYS A 394 26.49 -16.02 -3.20
C LYS A 394 28.03 -16.03 -3.24
N ILE A 395 28.58 -15.64 -4.38
CA ILE A 395 30.03 -15.45 -4.54
C ILE A 395 30.28 -13.94 -4.61
N THR A 396 31.25 -13.48 -3.83
CA THR A 396 31.68 -12.06 -3.81
C THR A 396 33.19 -11.96 -3.87
N ASN A 397 33.65 -10.90 -4.51
CA ASN A 397 35.05 -10.47 -4.48
C ASN A 397 35.33 -9.63 -3.23
#